data_4b5dd8dba6e8a911122fbcc53290967e
#
_entry.id   4b5dd8dba6e8a911122fbcc53290967e
#
_cell.length_a   1.000
_cell.length_b   1.000
_cell.length_c   1.000
_cell.angle_alpha   90.00
_cell.angle_beta   90.00
_cell.angle_gamma   90.00
#
_symmetry.space_group_name_H-M   'P 1'
#
loop_
_entity.id
_entity.type
_entity.pdbx_description
1 polymer ?
#
loop_
_entity_poly.entity_id
_entity_poly.type
_entity_poly.pdbx_seq_one_letter_code
_entity_poly.pdbx_strand_id
1 'polypeptide(L)'
;AEGENVFNEQLASSPLGLSFLDIIQASLTQTGLSYTDFATVYYMSYILLDLFGVNKETRKKVKFRNMQVDCYHSFFGSYCDCMVSDDEGMRLKSKTLYKLFNFNTKVYSIDEFIEKFDEAINNNKKSAREYFDEVLSDYITRQVTRVETKSGQFLTYLSTSYKYFGYFNCMIERKSKDETVIILHKNNDLKQPILAKELEIITNRIV
;
A
#
# COMPACT_ATOMS: atom_id res chain seq x y z
N ALA A 1 -1.46 -13.49 1.02
CA ALA A 1 -1.00 -12.26 1.66
C ALA A 1 0.11 -12.50 2.72
N GLU A 2 0.30 -13.73 3.21
CA GLU A 2 1.30 -14.07 4.25
C GLU A 2 2.68 -14.44 3.68
N GLY A 3 2.79 -14.73 2.38
CA GLY A 3 4.01 -15.31 1.79
C GLY A 3 5.18 -14.36 1.54
N GLU A 4 5.00 -13.07 1.59
CA GLU A 4 5.99 -12.12 1.06
C GLU A 4 6.92 -11.51 2.12
N ASN A 5 6.54 -11.47 3.40
CA ASN A 5 7.47 -11.19 4.50
C ASN A 5 8.37 -12.40 4.79
N VAL A 6 7.93 -13.57 4.37
CA VAL A 6 8.62 -14.85 4.56
C VAL A 6 9.96 -14.87 3.81
N PHE A 7 10.12 -14.11 2.71
CA PHE A 7 11.35 -14.15 1.91
C PHE A 7 12.58 -13.66 2.68
N ASN A 8 12.48 -12.51 3.36
CA ASN A 8 13.59 -11.97 4.15
C ASN A 8 13.94 -12.88 5.34
N GLU A 9 12.93 -13.40 6.01
CA GLU A 9 13.09 -14.31 7.16
C GLU A 9 13.52 -15.72 6.73
N GLN A 10 13.04 -16.21 5.61
CA GLN A 10 13.47 -17.52 5.06
C GLN A 10 14.94 -17.51 4.66
N LEU A 11 15.43 -16.40 4.09
CA LEU A 11 16.86 -16.27 3.81
C LEU A 11 17.71 -16.26 5.10
N ALA A 12 17.26 -15.53 6.12
CA ALA A 12 17.94 -15.51 7.41
C ALA A 12 17.95 -16.89 8.08
N SER A 13 16.92 -17.71 7.87
CA SER A 13 16.79 -19.08 8.38
C SER A 13 17.49 -20.12 7.49
N SER A 14 17.98 -19.72 6.33
CA SER A 14 18.70 -20.60 5.39
C SER A 14 20.14 -20.86 5.86
N PRO A 15 20.86 -21.84 5.25
CA PRO A 15 22.28 -22.03 5.52
C PRO A 15 23.17 -20.79 5.32
N LEU A 16 22.66 -19.77 4.60
CA LEU A 16 23.35 -18.50 4.44
C LEU A 16 23.37 -17.67 5.73
N GLY A 17 22.39 -17.85 6.62
CA GLY A 17 22.30 -17.14 7.90
C GLY A 17 22.18 -15.61 7.79
N LEU A 18 21.84 -15.08 6.61
CA LEU A 18 21.75 -13.65 6.30
C LEU A 18 20.37 -13.32 5.78
N SER A 19 19.80 -12.23 6.27
CA SER A 19 18.58 -11.69 5.70
C SER A 19 18.85 -11.07 4.31
N PHE A 20 17.81 -10.86 3.53
CA PHE A 20 17.95 -10.19 2.24
C PHE A 20 18.53 -8.77 2.38
N LEU A 21 18.13 -8.05 3.42
CA LEU A 21 18.66 -6.71 3.72
C LEU A 21 20.15 -6.75 4.10
N ASP A 22 20.61 -7.78 4.82
CA ASP A 22 22.05 -7.96 5.13
C ASP A 22 22.86 -8.18 3.86
N ILE A 23 22.31 -8.96 2.92
CA ILE A 23 22.96 -9.22 1.64
C ILE A 23 23.05 -7.93 0.80
N ILE A 24 22.00 -7.12 0.80
CA ILE A 24 22.01 -5.81 0.13
C ILE A 24 23.08 -4.91 0.75
N GLN A 25 23.12 -4.82 2.07
CA GLN A 25 24.09 -4.00 2.79
C GLN A 25 25.53 -4.44 2.51
N ALA A 26 25.79 -5.75 2.53
CA ALA A 26 27.09 -6.29 2.19
C ALA A 26 27.50 -5.98 0.73
N SER A 27 26.57 -6.13 -0.21
CA SER A 27 26.79 -5.84 -1.63
C SER A 27 27.11 -4.37 -1.88
N LEU A 28 26.37 -3.46 -1.23
CA LEU A 28 26.62 -2.02 -1.33
C LEU A 28 27.98 -1.65 -0.73
N THR A 29 28.32 -2.21 0.43
CA THR A 29 29.62 -1.98 1.07
C THR A 29 30.76 -2.45 0.18
N GLN A 30 30.62 -3.62 -0.44
CA GLN A 30 31.65 -4.17 -1.34
C GLN A 30 31.86 -3.33 -2.60
N THR A 31 30.78 -2.68 -3.09
CA THR A 31 30.83 -1.82 -4.28
C THR A 31 31.18 -0.37 -3.95
N GLY A 32 31.37 -0.02 -2.68
CA GLY A 32 31.64 1.35 -2.25
C GLY A 32 30.46 2.31 -2.36
N LEU A 33 29.24 1.77 -2.52
CA LEU A 33 28.01 2.55 -2.60
C LEU A 33 27.42 2.79 -1.21
N SER A 34 26.74 3.92 -1.06
CA SER A 34 26.15 4.29 0.23
C SER A 34 24.81 3.61 0.49
N TYR A 35 24.65 3.01 1.67
CA TYR A 35 23.37 2.49 2.15
C TYR A 35 22.40 3.61 2.57
N THR A 36 22.88 4.84 2.69
CA THR A 36 22.03 5.99 3.05
C THR A 36 21.22 6.56 1.88
N ASP A 37 21.63 6.27 0.64
CA ASP A 37 20.84 6.62 -0.54
C ASP A 37 19.82 5.54 -0.84
N PHE A 38 18.57 5.83 -0.51
CA PHE A 38 17.47 4.87 -0.65
C PHE A 38 17.25 4.43 -2.11
N ALA A 39 17.47 5.31 -3.09
CA ALA A 39 17.34 4.94 -4.51
C ALA A 39 18.36 3.85 -4.88
N THR A 40 19.58 3.98 -4.40
CA THR A 40 20.64 2.98 -4.59
C THR A 40 20.31 1.66 -3.90
N VAL A 41 19.79 1.71 -2.67
CA VAL A 41 19.34 0.51 -1.93
C VAL A 41 18.22 -0.18 -2.70
N TYR A 42 17.22 0.57 -3.16
CA TYR A 42 16.10 0.00 -3.93
C TYR A 42 16.55 -0.63 -5.24
N TYR A 43 17.42 0.05 -5.98
CA TYR A 43 17.98 -0.44 -7.24
C TYR A 43 18.76 -1.77 -7.04
N MET A 44 19.64 -1.82 -6.05
CA MET A 44 20.38 -3.03 -5.73
C MET A 44 19.43 -4.17 -5.31
N SER A 45 18.43 -3.85 -4.52
CA SER A 45 17.41 -4.81 -4.12
C SER A 45 16.66 -5.40 -5.30
N TYR A 46 16.25 -4.55 -6.26
CA TYR A 46 15.52 -4.98 -7.45
C TYR A 46 16.34 -5.94 -8.32
N ILE A 47 17.65 -5.65 -8.49
CA ILE A 47 18.56 -6.52 -9.24
C ILE A 47 18.78 -7.84 -8.51
N LEU A 48 18.99 -7.80 -7.19
CA LEU A 48 19.25 -9.01 -6.41
C LEU A 48 18.05 -9.96 -6.38
N LEU A 49 16.80 -9.46 -6.46
CA LEU A 49 15.63 -10.33 -6.59
C LEU A 49 15.69 -11.24 -7.82
N ASP A 50 16.25 -10.78 -8.95
CA ASP A 50 16.47 -11.62 -10.13
C ASP A 50 17.48 -12.74 -9.86
N LEU A 51 18.55 -12.45 -9.13
CA LEU A 51 19.57 -13.44 -8.77
C LEU A 51 19.01 -14.51 -7.83
N PHE A 52 18.07 -14.14 -6.98
CA PHE A 52 17.37 -15.09 -6.09
C PHE A 52 16.19 -15.80 -6.75
N GLY A 53 15.96 -15.60 -8.05
CA GLY A 53 14.96 -16.33 -8.82
C GLY A 53 13.51 -15.97 -8.48
N VAL A 54 13.26 -14.77 -7.95
CA VAL A 54 11.91 -14.26 -7.68
C VAL A 54 11.10 -14.11 -8.97
N ASN A 55 11.78 -13.97 -10.10
CA ASN A 55 11.16 -14.01 -11.42
C ASN A 55 11.39 -15.37 -12.08
N LYS A 56 10.31 -16.08 -12.42
CA LYS A 56 10.35 -17.36 -13.14
C LYS A 56 10.44 -17.20 -14.66
N GLU A 57 10.71 -16.03 -15.18
CA GLU A 57 10.82 -15.86 -16.62
C GLU A 57 11.91 -16.76 -17.20
N THR A 58 11.48 -17.62 -18.13
CA THR A 58 12.39 -18.40 -18.96
C THR A 58 13.41 -17.44 -19.61
N ARG A 59 14.67 -17.70 -19.43
CA ARG A 59 15.89 -16.96 -19.85
C ARG A 59 15.85 -16.41 -21.30
N LYS A 60 14.84 -15.65 -21.69
CA LYS A 60 14.94 -14.74 -22.82
C LYS A 60 15.86 -13.62 -22.36
N LYS A 61 16.93 -13.39 -23.11
CA LYS A 61 17.95 -12.37 -22.86
C LYS A 61 17.30 -11.05 -22.40
N VAL A 62 17.05 -10.93 -21.11
CA VAL A 62 16.60 -9.66 -20.50
C VAL A 62 17.79 -8.72 -20.72
N LYS A 63 17.62 -7.73 -21.59
CA LYS A 63 18.64 -6.70 -21.74
C LYS A 63 18.71 -5.99 -20.40
N PHE A 64 19.89 -5.91 -19.81
CA PHE A 64 20.15 -5.20 -18.54
C PHE A 64 19.48 -3.80 -18.52
N ARG A 65 19.42 -3.14 -19.67
CA ARG A 65 18.71 -1.86 -19.82
C ARG A 65 17.22 -1.95 -19.53
N ASN A 66 16.53 -3.02 -19.93
CA ASN A 66 15.09 -3.17 -19.64
C ASN A 66 14.89 -3.32 -18.14
N MET A 67 15.71 -4.14 -17.48
CA MET A 67 15.65 -4.30 -16.03
C MET A 67 15.88 -2.98 -15.27
N GLN A 68 16.77 -2.10 -15.78
CA GLN A 68 16.95 -0.77 -15.21
C GLN A 68 15.68 0.09 -15.34
N VAL A 69 15.05 0.08 -16.51
CA VAL A 69 13.83 0.83 -16.77
C VAL A 69 12.70 0.33 -15.86
N ASP A 70 12.54 -1.00 -15.76
CA ASP A 70 11.53 -1.62 -14.90
C ASP A 70 11.77 -1.28 -13.41
N CYS A 71 13.04 -1.26 -12.99
CA CYS A 71 13.43 -0.84 -11.66
C CYS A 71 13.04 0.63 -11.39
N TYR A 72 13.29 1.54 -12.32
CA TYR A 72 12.90 2.94 -12.18
C TYR A 72 11.38 3.11 -12.14
N HIS A 73 10.65 2.42 -13.00
CA HIS A 73 9.19 2.43 -12.94
C HIS A 73 8.67 1.93 -11.59
N SER A 74 9.25 0.84 -11.09
CA SER A 74 8.92 0.30 -9.78
C SER A 74 9.27 1.27 -8.65
N PHE A 75 10.45 1.89 -8.69
CA PHE A 75 10.89 2.86 -7.70
C PHE A 75 9.97 4.09 -7.65
N PHE A 76 9.73 4.73 -8.79
CA PHE A 76 8.84 5.89 -8.84
C PHE A 76 7.38 5.52 -8.54
N GLY A 77 6.95 4.32 -8.96
CA GLY A 77 5.64 3.79 -8.61
C GLY A 77 5.42 3.68 -7.11
N SER A 78 6.47 3.48 -6.31
CA SER A 78 6.35 3.38 -4.84
C SER A 78 5.85 4.67 -4.17
N TYR A 79 5.93 5.80 -4.85
CA TYR A 79 5.40 7.09 -4.39
C TYR A 79 3.96 7.37 -4.84
N CYS A 80 3.34 6.44 -5.55
CA CYS A 80 1.97 6.55 -6.03
C CYS A 80 1.00 5.72 -5.18
N ASP A 81 -0.30 6.00 -5.26
CA ASP A 81 -1.32 5.17 -4.61
C ASP A 81 -1.38 3.76 -5.22
N CYS A 82 -1.13 3.65 -6.52
CA CYS A 82 -1.06 2.38 -7.21
C CYS A 82 -0.05 2.40 -8.36
N MET A 83 0.45 1.23 -8.69
CA MET A 83 1.28 0.91 -9.85
C MET A 83 0.58 -0.14 -10.69
N VAL A 84 0.48 0.10 -11.99
CA VAL A 84 -0.18 -0.80 -12.95
C VAL A 84 0.83 -1.25 -13.99
N SER A 85 0.92 -2.55 -14.22
CA SER A 85 1.80 -3.12 -15.25
C SER A 85 1.29 -4.48 -15.71
N ASP A 86 1.46 -4.81 -16.98
CA ASP A 86 1.22 -6.16 -17.50
C ASP A 86 2.40 -7.09 -17.31
N ASP A 87 3.58 -6.56 -17.04
CA ASP A 87 4.77 -7.36 -16.77
C ASP A 87 4.64 -8.05 -15.39
N GLU A 88 4.41 -9.37 -15.41
CA GLU A 88 4.25 -10.18 -14.20
C GLU A 88 5.49 -10.16 -13.32
N GLY A 89 6.69 -10.22 -13.94
CA GLY A 89 7.95 -10.19 -13.22
C GLY A 89 8.17 -8.86 -12.51
N MET A 90 7.87 -7.75 -13.19
CA MET A 90 7.93 -6.42 -12.61
C MET A 90 6.91 -6.28 -11.46
N ARG A 91 5.67 -6.74 -11.64
CA ARG A 91 4.65 -6.72 -10.57
C ARG A 91 5.10 -7.51 -9.34
N LEU A 92 5.63 -8.71 -9.54
CA LEU A 92 6.07 -9.57 -8.45
C LEU A 92 7.20 -8.93 -7.65
N LYS A 93 8.24 -8.40 -8.33
CA LYS A 93 9.35 -7.71 -7.69
C LYS A 93 8.88 -6.45 -6.95
N SER A 94 8.02 -5.65 -7.58
CA SER A 94 7.46 -4.44 -6.96
C SER A 94 6.66 -4.77 -5.71
N LYS A 95 5.76 -5.76 -5.76
CA LYS A 95 5.01 -6.24 -4.58
C LYS A 95 5.95 -6.66 -3.45
N THR A 96 7.01 -7.39 -3.78
CA THR A 96 8.00 -7.86 -2.80
C THR A 96 8.74 -6.70 -2.15
N LEU A 97 9.25 -5.75 -2.95
CA LEU A 97 10.01 -4.61 -2.43
C LEU A 97 9.12 -3.61 -1.68
N TYR A 98 7.90 -3.36 -2.17
CA TYR A 98 6.98 -2.46 -1.48
C TYR A 98 6.64 -2.97 -0.10
N LYS A 99 6.48 -4.28 0.05
CA LYS A 99 6.26 -4.89 1.35
C LYS A 99 7.51 -4.86 2.22
N LEU A 100 8.68 -5.16 1.65
CA LEU A 100 9.96 -5.12 2.37
C LEU A 100 10.26 -3.74 2.95
N PHE A 101 9.96 -2.69 2.19
CA PHE A 101 10.22 -1.29 2.56
C PHE A 101 8.99 -0.56 3.14
N ASN A 102 7.90 -1.29 3.43
CA ASN A 102 6.66 -0.75 4.01
C ASN A 102 6.00 0.36 3.17
N PHE A 103 6.00 0.24 1.84
CA PHE A 103 5.23 1.11 0.98
C PHE A 103 3.76 0.67 0.92
N ASN A 104 2.85 1.64 0.93
CA ASN A 104 1.40 1.38 0.84
C ASN A 104 0.88 1.25 -0.59
N THR A 105 1.73 1.44 -1.58
CA THR A 105 1.39 1.38 -3.00
C THR A 105 0.81 0.02 -3.38
N LYS A 106 -0.37 0.01 -3.98
CA LYS A 106 -1.01 -1.18 -4.53
C LYS A 106 -0.43 -1.49 -5.91
N VAL A 107 -0.16 -2.77 -6.19
CA VAL A 107 0.35 -3.20 -7.50
C VAL A 107 -0.70 -4.07 -8.18
N TYR A 108 -1.13 -3.66 -9.38
CA TYR A 108 -2.18 -4.29 -10.15
C TYR A 108 -1.70 -4.72 -11.54
N SER A 109 -2.33 -5.75 -12.11
CA SER A 109 -2.38 -5.93 -13.56
C SER A 109 -3.32 -4.88 -14.18
N ILE A 110 -3.33 -4.77 -15.51
CA ILE A 110 -4.29 -3.88 -16.20
C ILE A 110 -5.72 -4.33 -15.89
N ASP A 111 -6.01 -5.63 -15.96
CA ASP A 111 -7.35 -6.15 -15.70
C ASP A 111 -7.81 -5.89 -14.26
N GLU A 112 -6.95 -6.20 -13.27
CA GLU A 112 -7.23 -5.90 -11.86
C GLU A 112 -7.48 -4.40 -11.62
N PHE A 113 -6.74 -3.53 -12.32
CA PHE A 113 -6.91 -2.09 -12.21
C PHE A 113 -8.23 -1.62 -12.82
N ILE A 114 -8.61 -2.14 -14.00
CA ILE A 114 -9.88 -1.82 -14.64
C ILE A 114 -11.05 -2.18 -13.73
N GLU A 115 -11.04 -3.38 -13.14
CA GLU A 115 -12.08 -3.79 -12.18
C GLU A 115 -12.17 -2.82 -11.00
N LYS A 116 -11.03 -2.44 -10.41
CA LYS A 116 -10.98 -1.49 -9.30
C LYS A 116 -11.40 -0.09 -9.68
N PHE A 117 -11.07 0.32 -10.90
CA PHE A 117 -11.47 1.63 -11.44
C PHE A 117 -12.97 1.69 -11.68
N ASP A 118 -13.55 0.62 -12.24
CA ASP A 118 -14.99 0.51 -12.45
C ASP A 118 -15.76 0.50 -11.12
N GLU A 119 -15.26 -0.24 -10.12
CA GLU A 119 -15.81 -0.19 -8.76
C GLU A 119 -15.80 1.26 -8.21
N ALA A 120 -14.68 1.98 -8.39
CA ALA A 120 -14.55 3.36 -7.92
C ALA A 120 -15.50 4.32 -8.66
N ILE A 121 -15.66 4.17 -9.99
CA ILE A 121 -16.60 4.96 -10.77
C ILE A 121 -18.04 4.68 -10.35
N ASN A 122 -18.40 3.42 -10.16
CA ASN A 122 -19.75 3.04 -9.75
C ASN A 122 -20.05 3.53 -8.34
N ASN A 123 -19.08 3.50 -7.43
CA ASN A 123 -19.20 4.10 -6.10
C ASN A 123 -19.42 5.62 -6.17
N ASN A 124 -18.81 6.31 -7.13
CA ASN A 124 -18.99 7.75 -7.30
C ASN A 124 -20.39 8.15 -7.83
N LYS A 125 -21.18 7.19 -8.31
CA LYS A 125 -22.57 7.41 -8.77
C LYS A 125 -23.62 7.21 -7.67
N LYS A 126 -23.19 6.77 -6.48
CA LYS A 126 -24.08 6.57 -5.34
C LYS A 126 -24.64 7.90 -4.87
N SER A 127 -25.92 7.89 -4.49
CA SER A 127 -26.54 9.02 -3.78
C SER A 127 -25.98 9.15 -2.36
N ALA A 128 -26.12 10.32 -1.75
CA ALA A 128 -25.72 10.53 -0.36
C ALA A 128 -26.33 9.49 0.59
N ARG A 129 -27.60 9.09 0.35
CA ARG A 129 -28.29 8.08 1.13
C ARG A 129 -27.62 6.71 1.05
N GLU A 130 -27.25 6.27 -0.16
CA GLU A 130 -26.56 4.99 -0.35
C GLU A 130 -25.20 4.97 0.35
N TYR A 131 -24.47 6.09 0.35
CA TYR A 131 -23.23 6.21 1.11
C TYR A 131 -23.46 6.11 2.63
N PHE A 132 -24.52 6.74 3.16
CA PHE A 132 -24.86 6.64 4.58
C PHE A 132 -25.28 5.22 4.95
N ASP A 133 -26.08 4.55 4.12
CA ASP A 133 -26.51 3.18 4.35
C ASP A 133 -25.30 2.23 4.38
N GLU A 134 -24.30 2.45 3.53
CA GLU A 134 -23.03 1.72 3.51
C GLU A 134 -22.23 1.93 4.81
N VAL A 135 -22.10 3.18 5.25
CA VAL A 135 -21.44 3.51 6.53
C VAL A 135 -22.13 2.80 7.70
N LEU A 136 -23.45 2.82 7.76
CA LEU A 136 -24.21 2.17 8.83
C LEU A 136 -24.10 0.65 8.78
N SER A 137 -24.17 0.05 7.60
CA SER A 137 -23.99 -1.39 7.40
C SER A 137 -22.62 -1.84 7.90
N ASP A 138 -21.60 -1.12 7.51
CA ASP A 138 -20.22 -1.40 7.91
C ASP A 138 -20.00 -1.19 9.40
N TYR A 139 -20.61 -0.18 9.99
CA TYR A 139 -20.56 0.08 11.42
C TYR A 139 -21.09 -1.11 12.24
N ILE A 140 -22.14 -1.79 11.76
CA ILE A 140 -22.75 -2.93 12.45
C ILE A 140 -21.89 -4.21 12.32
N THR A 141 -21.22 -4.41 11.19
CA THR A 141 -20.63 -5.71 10.81
C THR A 141 -19.13 -5.84 11.09
N ARG A 142 -18.41 -4.76 11.43
CA ARG A 142 -16.95 -4.77 11.49
C ARG A 142 -16.36 -5.10 12.84
N GLN A 143 -15.17 -5.76 12.76
CA GLN A 143 -14.29 -5.90 13.93
C GLN A 143 -13.71 -4.53 14.30
N VAL A 144 -13.85 -4.19 15.56
CA VAL A 144 -13.52 -2.90 16.11
C VAL A 144 -12.25 -2.99 16.94
N THR A 145 -11.27 -2.13 16.64
CA THR A 145 -10.13 -1.92 17.51
C THR A 145 -10.49 -0.82 18.52
N ARG A 146 -10.46 -1.15 19.80
CA ARG A 146 -10.77 -0.21 20.87
C ARG A 146 -9.48 0.40 21.41
N VAL A 147 -9.39 1.71 21.41
CA VAL A 147 -8.24 2.45 21.93
C VAL A 147 -8.71 3.36 23.07
N GLU A 148 -8.06 3.25 24.22
CA GLU A 148 -8.29 4.17 25.34
C GLU A 148 -7.45 5.44 25.14
N THR A 149 -8.09 6.60 25.23
CA THR A 149 -7.40 7.88 25.15
C THR A 149 -6.84 8.28 26.51
N LYS A 150 -5.88 9.22 26.53
CA LYS A 150 -5.29 9.79 27.76
C LYS A 150 -6.32 10.45 28.70
N SER A 151 -7.51 10.75 28.19
CA SER A 151 -8.64 11.33 28.95
C SER A 151 -9.60 10.27 29.50
N GLY A 152 -9.30 8.99 29.36
CA GLY A 152 -10.19 7.90 29.77
C GLY A 152 -11.42 7.70 28.87
N GLN A 153 -11.48 8.38 27.73
CA GLN A 153 -12.52 8.15 26.73
C GLN A 153 -12.11 6.99 25.81
N PHE A 154 -13.08 6.17 25.43
CA PHE A 154 -12.83 5.09 24.47
C PHE A 154 -13.12 5.59 23.04
N LEU A 155 -12.11 5.52 22.21
CA LEU A 155 -12.24 5.65 20.76
C LEU A 155 -12.24 4.27 20.14
N THR A 156 -13.25 4.00 19.38
CA THR A 156 -13.36 2.79 18.61
C THR A 156 -12.92 3.08 17.20
N TYR A 157 -11.86 2.43 16.77
CA TYR A 157 -11.22 2.65 15.47
C TYR A 157 -11.57 1.50 14.53
N LEU A 158 -12.12 1.85 13.37
CA LEU A 158 -12.44 0.93 12.29
C LEU A 158 -11.61 1.32 11.07
N SER A 159 -10.59 0.54 10.75
CA SER A 159 -9.89 0.68 9.48
C SER A 159 -10.63 -0.08 8.39
N THR A 160 -10.88 0.55 7.26
CA THR A 160 -11.62 -0.06 6.17
C THR A 160 -10.80 -0.07 4.90
N SER A 161 -10.99 -1.11 4.06
CA SER A 161 -10.45 -1.14 2.71
C SER A 161 -11.23 -0.25 1.74
N TYR A 162 -12.40 0.23 2.14
CA TYR A 162 -13.29 1.03 1.30
C TYR A 162 -13.21 2.51 1.65
N LYS A 163 -13.37 3.37 0.64
CA LYS A 163 -13.45 4.80 0.83
C LYS A 163 -14.92 5.21 0.95
N TYR A 164 -15.34 5.62 2.14
CA TYR A 164 -16.67 6.18 2.35
C TYR A 164 -16.79 7.52 1.62
N PHE A 165 -17.91 7.74 0.98
CA PHE A 165 -18.12 8.89 0.12
C PHE A 165 -17.03 9.03 -0.96
N GLY A 166 -16.39 7.92 -1.33
CA GLY A 166 -15.25 7.91 -2.25
C GLY A 166 -13.99 8.61 -1.73
N TYR A 167 -13.90 8.87 -0.42
CA TYR A 167 -12.80 9.64 0.15
C TYR A 167 -12.28 9.10 1.49
N PHE A 168 -13.16 8.84 2.45
CA PHE A 168 -12.76 8.41 3.79
C PHE A 168 -12.47 6.91 3.82
N ASN A 169 -11.40 6.52 4.49
CA ASN A 169 -10.98 5.13 4.64
C ASN A 169 -10.92 4.65 6.08
N CYS A 170 -11.42 5.46 6.99
CA CYS A 170 -11.42 5.18 8.41
C CYS A 170 -12.70 5.70 9.06
N MET A 171 -13.19 4.99 10.06
CA MET A 171 -14.35 5.36 10.87
C MET A 171 -13.94 5.33 12.33
N ILE A 172 -14.25 6.38 13.05
CA ILE A 172 -14.03 6.50 14.49
C ILE A 172 -15.39 6.65 15.18
N GLU A 173 -15.69 5.77 16.12
CA GLU A 173 -16.86 5.90 17.00
C GLU A 173 -16.43 6.58 18.29
N ARG A 174 -17.11 7.63 18.65
CA ARG A 174 -17.03 8.28 19.96
C ARG A 174 -18.36 8.09 20.69
N LYS A 175 -18.34 7.33 21.79
CA LYS A 175 -19.50 7.17 22.67
C LYS A 175 -19.38 8.08 23.87
N SER A 176 -20.42 8.89 24.12
CA SER A 176 -20.66 9.58 25.37
C SER A 176 -21.88 8.96 26.09
N LYS A 177 -22.28 9.50 27.25
CA LYS A 177 -23.44 9.00 27.98
C LYS A 177 -24.74 9.18 27.18
N ASP A 178 -24.84 10.26 26.42
CA ASP A 178 -26.10 10.71 25.81
C ASP A 178 -26.09 10.61 24.29
N GLU A 179 -24.91 10.40 23.65
CA GLU A 179 -24.81 10.36 22.21
C GLU A 179 -23.69 9.42 21.70
N THR A 180 -23.88 8.94 20.50
CA THR A 180 -22.86 8.24 19.73
C THR A 180 -22.56 9.04 18.46
N VAL A 181 -21.32 9.44 18.26
CA VAL A 181 -20.87 10.17 17.09
C VAL A 181 -19.98 9.28 16.25
N ILE A 182 -20.29 9.18 14.97
CA ILE A 182 -19.46 8.50 13.97
C ILE A 182 -18.69 9.56 13.20
N ILE A 183 -17.36 9.49 13.25
CA ILE A 183 -16.45 10.40 12.56
C ILE A 183 -15.80 9.63 11.42
N LEU A 184 -16.02 10.07 10.20
CA LEU A 184 -15.29 9.57 9.03
C LEU A 184 -13.98 10.31 8.90
N HIS A 185 -12.89 9.59 8.71
CA HIS A 185 -11.55 10.13 8.66
C HIS A 185 -10.78 9.54 7.48
N LYS A 186 -9.94 10.36 6.84
CA LYS A 186 -8.95 9.88 5.87
C LYS A 186 -7.63 9.67 6.59
N ASN A 187 -7.28 8.40 6.78
CA ASN A 187 -5.96 8.04 7.28
C ASN A 187 -4.99 8.01 6.10
N ASN A 188 -4.15 9.02 6.02
CA ASN A 188 -3.07 9.09 5.05
C ASN A 188 -1.76 8.87 5.80
N ASP A 189 -1.00 7.86 5.40
CA ASP A 189 0.38 7.70 5.85
C ASP A 189 1.30 8.77 5.26
N LEU A 190 0.84 9.45 4.22
CA LEU A 190 1.50 10.62 3.65
C LEU A 190 1.02 11.88 4.38
N LYS A 191 1.94 12.63 4.95
CA LYS A 191 1.71 13.95 5.60
C LYS A 191 1.37 15.04 4.58
N GLN A 192 0.56 14.75 3.57
CA GLN A 192 0.18 15.74 2.57
C GLN A 192 -1.08 16.48 3.02
N PRO A 193 -1.11 17.80 2.91
CA PRO A 193 -2.31 18.58 3.19
C PRO A 193 -3.43 18.20 2.23
N ILE A 194 -4.66 18.19 2.73
CA ILE A 194 -5.85 18.04 1.89
C ILE A 194 -5.88 19.21 0.91
N LEU A 195 -5.91 18.91 -0.37
CA LEU A 195 -6.05 19.94 -1.39
C LEU A 195 -7.48 20.51 -1.37
N ALA A 196 -7.62 21.83 -1.55
CA ALA A 196 -8.93 22.49 -1.59
C ALA A 196 -9.91 21.84 -2.55
N LYS A 197 -9.41 21.31 -3.69
CA LYS A 197 -10.19 20.56 -4.67
C LYS A 197 -10.75 19.24 -4.14
N GLU A 198 -10.05 18.55 -3.23
CA GLU A 198 -10.56 17.33 -2.60
C GLU A 198 -11.70 17.66 -1.64
N LEU A 199 -11.62 18.77 -0.90
CA LEU A 199 -12.70 19.25 -0.04
C LEU A 199 -13.94 19.62 -0.85
N GLU A 200 -13.78 20.30 -1.97
CA GLU A 200 -14.88 20.63 -2.90
C GLU A 200 -15.57 19.38 -3.41
N ILE A 201 -14.82 18.35 -3.83
CA ILE A 201 -15.37 17.08 -4.29
C ILE A 201 -16.19 16.40 -3.18
N ILE A 202 -15.71 16.41 -1.94
CA ILE A 202 -16.41 15.80 -0.80
C ILE A 202 -17.67 16.56 -0.50
N THR A 203 -17.60 17.88 -0.43
CA THR A 203 -18.77 18.73 -0.15
C THR A 203 -19.87 18.47 -1.15
N ASN A 204 -19.55 18.40 -2.44
CA ASN A 204 -20.50 18.15 -3.51
C ASN A 204 -21.12 16.74 -3.50
N ARG A 205 -20.56 15.80 -2.73
CA ARG A 205 -21.11 14.45 -2.57
C ARG A 205 -22.00 14.29 -1.33
N ILE A 206 -21.86 15.18 -0.37
CA ILE A 206 -22.62 15.15 0.88
C ILE A 206 -23.89 15.98 0.77
N VAL A 207 -23.90 17.01 -0.05
CA VAL A 207 -25.06 17.87 -0.33
C VAL A 207 -25.90 17.27 -1.43
#